data_3a24c8b66caf016a8326a10ea581848b
#
_entry.id   3a24c8b66caf016a8326a10ea581848b
#
_cell.length_a   1.000
_cell.length_b   1.000
_cell.length_c   1.000
_cell.angle_alpha   90.00
_cell.angle_beta   90.00
_cell.angle_gamma   90.00
#
_symmetry.space_group_name_H-M   'P 1'
#
loop_
_entity.id
_entity.type
_entity.pdbx_description
1 polymer ?
#
loop_
_entity_poly.entity_id
_entity_poly.type
_entity_poly.pdbx_seq_one_letter_code
_entity_poly.pdbx_strand_id
1 'polypeptide(L)'
;MRYFRYIALIGCLFLTLKGTAQQEMQLRAADTIQNVIDPNAPAKAAFLSALVPGLGQAYNKKYWKIPIVYIGMGAGMYYYSFNQKEYKGFRNEYKKRLAGTSLGNLDTTYGDFSNDQLIRGQKFHQRNRDLSALITAGIYILNIVDANVDAHLMQFNVNDNLTLRPDLNQNEIDYRYNYGVALTFNF
;
A
#
# COMPACT_ATOMS: atom_id res chain seq x y z
N MET A 1 6.85 9.98 -27.92
CA MET A 1 8.09 10.54 -27.36
C MET A 1 7.92 11.49 -26.16
N ARG A 2 6.78 12.18 -25.97
CA ARG A 2 6.56 13.09 -24.83
C ARG A 2 6.47 12.37 -23.46
N TYR A 3 5.82 11.23 -23.39
CA TYR A 3 5.64 10.47 -22.14
C TYR A 3 6.94 9.85 -21.60
N PHE A 4 7.87 9.50 -22.49
CA PHE A 4 9.17 8.95 -22.10
C PHE A 4 10.04 9.97 -21.32
N ARG A 5 9.90 11.25 -21.61
CA ARG A 5 10.57 12.34 -20.88
C ARG A 5 10.03 12.51 -19.44
N TYR A 6 8.74 12.32 -19.22
CA TYR A 6 8.15 12.41 -17.88
C TYR A 6 8.50 11.19 -17.03
N ILE A 7 8.58 10.00 -17.61
CA ILE A 7 9.02 8.78 -16.93
C ILE A 7 10.50 8.91 -16.51
N ALA A 8 11.35 9.46 -17.38
CA ALA A 8 12.75 9.72 -17.06
C ALA A 8 12.91 10.77 -15.95
N LEU A 9 12.11 11.84 -15.92
CA LEU A 9 12.11 12.85 -14.86
C LEU A 9 11.65 12.30 -13.52
N ILE A 10 10.62 11.45 -13.51
CA ILE A 10 10.14 10.76 -12.29
C ILE A 10 11.21 9.78 -11.79
N GLY A 11 11.87 9.04 -12.67
CA GLY A 11 12.98 8.15 -12.33
C GLY A 11 14.19 8.91 -11.75
N CYS A 12 14.52 10.08 -12.28
CA CYS A 12 15.60 10.92 -11.77
C CYS A 12 15.26 11.50 -10.38
N LEU A 13 14.01 11.87 -10.12
CA LEU A 13 13.55 12.36 -8.83
C LEU A 13 13.68 11.30 -7.71
N PHE A 14 13.48 10.02 -8.05
CA PHE A 14 13.67 8.91 -7.10
C PHE A 14 15.14 8.60 -6.79
N LEU A 15 16.07 8.93 -7.70
CA LEU A 15 17.51 8.67 -7.52
C LEU A 15 18.20 9.71 -6.64
N THR A 16 17.66 10.93 -6.52
CA THR A 16 18.24 11.99 -5.71
C THR A 16 17.97 11.87 -4.20
N LEU A 17 17.07 10.97 -3.78
CA LEU A 17 16.70 10.78 -2.38
C LEU A 17 17.66 9.88 -1.57
N LYS A 18 18.75 9.38 -2.16
CA LYS A 18 19.70 8.49 -1.48
C LYS A 18 20.92 9.17 -0.85
N GLY A 19 20.99 10.50 -0.86
CA GLY A 19 22.22 11.24 -0.51
C GLY A 19 22.48 11.52 0.97
N THR A 20 21.53 11.32 1.89
CA THR A 20 21.66 11.82 3.28
C THR A 20 21.61 10.73 4.38
N ALA A 21 21.59 9.45 4.00
CA ALA A 21 21.43 8.36 4.98
C ALA A 21 22.71 7.92 5.71
N GLN A 22 23.89 8.45 5.37
CA GLN A 22 25.17 7.96 5.93
C GLN A 22 25.72 8.74 7.12
N GLN A 23 25.13 9.88 7.48
CA GLN A 23 25.69 10.73 8.55
C GLN A 23 25.06 10.54 9.94
N GLU A 24 23.96 9.78 10.02
CA GLU A 24 23.26 9.57 11.31
C GLU A 24 23.70 8.32 12.10
N MET A 25 24.64 7.53 11.58
CA MET A 25 24.99 6.23 12.25
C MET A 25 25.93 6.37 13.44
N GLN A 26 26.54 7.54 13.68
CA GLN A 26 27.51 7.73 14.78
C GLN A 26 26.94 8.38 16.05
N LEU A 27 25.71 8.92 16.00
CA LEU A 27 25.11 9.58 17.19
C LEU A 27 24.17 8.67 18.00
N ARG A 28 23.94 7.43 17.55
CA ARG A 28 23.00 6.49 18.22
C ARG A 28 23.60 5.66 19.38
N ALA A 29 24.87 5.86 19.73
CA ALA A 29 25.48 5.09 20.81
C ALA A 29 25.23 5.69 22.21
N ALA A 30 24.56 6.81 22.35
CA ALA A 30 24.40 7.51 23.62
C ALA A 30 22.95 7.72 24.11
N ASP A 31 21.94 7.44 23.29
CA ASP A 31 20.57 7.57 23.73
C ASP A 31 19.95 6.20 24.05
N THR A 32 20.28 5.70 25.25
CA THR A 32 19.38 4.81 25.98
C THR A 32 18.19 5.65 26.45
N ILE A 33 17.43 6.19 25.50
CA ILE A 33 16.12 6.75 25.79
C ILE A 33 15.25 5.54 26.12
N GLN A 34 14.91 5.39 27.38
CA GLN A 34 13.81 4.56 27.84
C GLN A 34 12.68 4.80 26.85
N ASN A 35 12.32 3.78 26.07
CA ASN A 35 11.14 3.81 25.22
C ASN A 35 9.93 4.00 26.14
N VAL A 36 9.59 5.26 26.41
CA VAL A 36 8.35 5.60 27.12
C VAL A 36 7.21 5.06 26.24
N ILE A 37 6.62 3.97 26.69
CA ILE A 37 5.46 3.36 26.03
C ILE A 37 4.37 4.43 26.01
N ASP A 38 4.07 4.98 24.83
CA ASP A 38 2.92 5.90 24.65
C ASP A 38 1.66 5.06 24.40
N PRO A 39 0.79 4.87 25.39
CA PRO A 39 -0.40 4.03 25.27
C PRO A 39 -1.34 4.52 24.15
N ASN A 40 -1.20 5.77 23.72
CA ASN A 40 -2.01 6.37 22.66
C ASN A 40 -1.38 6.22 21.25
N ALA A 41 -0.16 5.71 21.13
CA ALA A 41 0.51 5.58 19.83
C ALA A 41 -0.29 4.79 18.79
N PRO A 42 -0.94 3.64 19.13
CA PRO A 42 -1.76 2.90 18.19
C PRO A 42 -2.98 3.69 17.68
N ALA A 43 -3.66 4.40 18.61
CA ALA A 43 -4.79 5.25 18.24
C ALA A 43 -4.37 6.42 17.35
N LYS A 44 -3.20 7.03 17.62
CA LYS A 44 -2.62 8.09 16.78
C LYS A 44 -2.29 7.56 15.38
N ALA A 45 -1.64 6.39 15.27
CA ALA A 45 -1.29 5.78 14.00
C ALA A 45 -2.54 5.46 13.16
N ALA A 46 -3.57 4.89 13.77
CA ALA A 46 -4.85 4.61 13.12
C ALA A 46 -5.54 5.90 12.65
N PHE A 47 -5.60 6.91 13.50
CA PHE A 47 -6.20 8.20 13.17
C PHE A 47 -5.47 8.89 12.00
N LEU A 48 -4.14 8.91 12.01
CA LEU A 48 -3.35 9.46 10.91
C LEU A 48 -3.59 8.71 9.59
N SER A 49 -3.69 7.37 9.63
CA SER A 49 -4.04 6.56 8.45
C SER A 49 -5.46 6.80 7.96
N ALA A 50 -6.39 7.15 8.87
CA ALA A 50 -7.75 7.52 8.50
C ALA A 50 -7.86 8.92 7.90
N LEU A 51 -6.98 9.85 8.23
CA LEU A 51 -6.93 11.17 7.59
C LEU A 51 -6.30 11.10 6.19
N VAL A 52 -5.14 10.48 6.10
CA VAL A 52 -4.43 10.29 4.83
C VAL A 52 -3.85 8.89 4.81
N PRO A 53 -4.22 8.06 3.81
CA PRO A 53 -3.68 6.71 3.68
C PRO A 53 -2.16 6.74 3.66
N GLY A 54 -1.52 5.91 4.50
CA GLY A 54 -0.07 5.84 4.60
C GLY A 54 0.58 6.70 5.68
N LEU A 55 -0.09 7.71 6.24
CA LEU A 55 0.51 8.54 7.31
C LEU A 55 0.74 7.73 8.60
N GLY A 56 -0.10 6.77 8.93
CA GLY A 56 0.14 5.88 10.06
C GLY A 56 1.37 5.01 9.89
N GLN A 57 1.61 4.51 8.66
CA GLN A 57 2.83 3.77 8.34
C GLN A 57 4.07 4.69 8.41
N ALA A 58 3.94 5.96 8.01
CA ALA A 58 5.01 6.95 8.18
C ALA A 58 5.29 7.21 9.66
N TYR A 59 4.25 7.35 10.49
CA TYR A 59 4.37 7.50 11.94
C TYR A 59 5.08 6.30 12.58
N ASN A 60 4.76 5.08 12.11
CA ASN A 60 5.39 3.82 12.53
C ASN A 60 6.77 3.59 11.89
N LYS A 61 7.32 4.56 11.11
CA LYS A 61 8.60 4.46 10.40
C LYS A 61 8.68 3.32 9.37
N LYS A 62 7.53 2.77 8.95
CA LYS A 62 7.43 1.69 7.96
C LYS A 62 7.16 2.24 6.55
N TYR A 63 8.02 3.11 6.06
CA TYR A 63 7.88 3.84 4.80
C TYR A 63 7.71 2.95 3.56
N TRP A 64 8.25 1.73 3.59
CA TRP A 64 8.16 0.80 2.46
C TRP A 64 6.74 0.31 2.18
N LYS A 65 5.81 0.36 3.17
CA LYS A 65 4.42 -0.01 3.00
C LYS A 65 3.61 1.07 2.27
N ILE A 66 4.03 2.32 2.33
CA ILE A 66 3.31 3.46 1.75
C ILE A 66 3.10 3.28 0.23
N PRO A 67 4.12 2.98 -0.58
CA PRO A 67 3.93 2.76 -2.02
C PRO A 67 2.94 1.64 -2.32
N ILE A 68 2.92 0.56 -1.53
CA ILE A 68 2.01 -0.58 -1.72
C ILE A 68 0.56 -0.15 -1.55
N VAL A 69 0.26 0.63 -0.50
CA VAL A 69 -1.08 1.18 -0.25
C VAL A 69 -1.53 2.04 -1.42
N TYR A 70 -0.68 2.97 -1.88
CA TYR A 70 -1.04 3.86 -3.00
C TYR A 70 -1.19 3.13 -4.33
N ILE A 71 -0.38 2.11 -4.61
CA ILE A 71 -0.54 1.26 -5.80
C ILE A 71 -1.89 0.52 -5.74
N GLY A 72 -2.21 -0.08 -4.60
CA GLY A 72 -3.47 -0.80 -4.42
C GLY A 72 -4.70 0.10 -4.59
N MET A 73 -4.72 1.26 -3.94
CA MET A 73 -5.80 2.24 -4.05
C MET A 73 -5.88 2.84 -5.45
N GLY A 74 -4.72 3.16 -6.07
CA GLY A 74 -4.64 3.70 -7.41
C GLY A 74 -5.17 2.73 -8.46
N ALA A 75 -4.84 1.45 -8.36
CA ALA A 75 -5.39 0.41 -9.23
C ALA A 75 -6.92 0.31 -9.06
N GLY A 76 -7.43 0.28 -7.82
CA GLY A 76 -8.86 0.25 -7.55
C GLY A 76 -9.60 1.46 -8.12
N MET A 77 -9.06 2.66 -7.97
CA MET A 77 -9.62 3.88 -8.56
C MET A 77 -9.58 3.88 -10.09
N TYR A 78 -8.52 3.35 -10.69
CA TYR A 78 -8.42 3.21 -12.14
C TYR A 78 -9.51 2.29 -12.68
N TYR A 79 -9.67 1.09 -12.10
CA TYR A 79 -10.72 0.14 -12.50
C TYR A 79 -12.13 0.70 -12.26
N TYR A 80 -12.34 1.42 -11.17
CA TYR A 80 -13.60 2.13 -10.92
C TYR A 80 -13.90 3.13 -12.04
N SER A 81 -12.96 4.00 -12.37
CA SER A 81 -13.13 5.06 -13.37
C SER A 81 -13.35 4.48 -14.78
N PHE A 82 -12.62 3.41 -15.12
CA PHE A 82 -12.78 2.69 -16.37
C PHE A 82 -14.20 2.12 -16.51
N ASN A 83 -14.62 1.32 -15.51
CA ASN A 83 -15.96 0.70 -15.56
C ASN A 83 -17.10 1.75 -15.47
N GLN A 84 -16.86 2.87 -14.76
CA GLN A 84 -17.83 3.97 -14.71
C GLN A 84 -18.00 4.64 -16.09
N LYS A 85 -16.92 4.81 -16.84
CA LYS A 85 -16.96 5.36 -18.21
C LYS A 85 -17.75 4.45 -19.13
N GLU A 86 -17.41 3.15 -19.15
CA GLU A 86 -18.09 2.14 -19.96
C GLU A 86 -19.58 2.02 -19.59
N TYR A 87 -19.91 1.94 -18.30
CA TYR A 87 -21.28 1.93 -17.83
C TYR A 87 -22.09 3.12 -18.35
N LYS A 88 -21.50 4.33 -18.27
CA LYS A 88 -22.15 5.55 -18.78
C LYS A 88 -22.34 5.50 -20.30
N GLY A 89 -21.38 4.96 -21.05
CA GLY A 89 -21.47 4.80 -22.50
C GLY A 89 -22.67 3.92 -22.89
N PHE A 90 -22.73 2.70 -22.38
CA PHE A 90 -23.85 1.78 -22.63
C PHE A 90 -25.20 2.35 -22.19
N ARG A 91 -25.25 3.01 -21.02
CA ARG A 91 -26.48 3.61 -20.48
C ARG A 91 -26.97 4.76 -21.33
N ASN A 92 -26.08 5.64 -21.77
CA ASN A 92 -26.44 6.81 -22.54
C ASN A 92 -26.96 6.41 -23.92
N GLU A 93 -26.32 5.42 -24.55
CA GLU A 93 -26.80 4.91 -25.85
C GLU A 93 -28.19 4.29 -25.73
N TYR A 94 -28.42 3.47 -24.70
CA TYR A 94 -29.75 2.89 -24.44
C TYR A 94 -30.82 3.98 -24.22
N LYS A 95 -30.49 5.03 -23.44
CA LYS A 95 -31.40 6.18 -23.23
C LYS A 95 -31.71 6.94 -24.53
N LYS A 96 -30.73 7.18 -25.41
CA LYS A 96 -30.92 7.83 -26.69
C LYS A 96 -31.91 7.06 -27.57
N ARG A 97 -31.79 5.74 -27.58
CA ARG A 97 -32.72 4.88 -28.34
C ARG A 97 -34.13 4.92 -27.78
N LEU A 98 -34.31 4.90 -26.47
CA LEU A 98 -35.63 5.05 -25.85
C LEU A 98 -36.28 6.40 -26.13
N ALA A 99 -35.47 7.47 -26.25
CA ALA A 99 -35.95 8.82 -26.57
C ALA A 99 -36.26 9.03 -28.05
N GLY A 100 -36.09 8.02 -28.91
CA GLY A 100 -36.31 8.13 -30.34
C GLY A 100 -35.30 9.00 -31.10
N THR A 101 -34.24 9.47 -30.43
CA THR A 101 -33.21 10.36 -30.98
C THR A 101 -32.12 9.60 -31.75
N SER A 102 -32.24 8.29 -31.84
CA SER A 102 -31.17 7.37 -32.20
C SER A 102 -30.88 7.16 -33.68
N LEU A 103 -31.51 7.87 -34.58
CA LEU A 103 -31.35 7.58 -36.01
C LEU A 103 -30.34 8.46 -36.77
N GLY A 104 -29.67 9.43 -36.10
CA GLY A 104 -28.78 10.37 -36.81
C GLY A 104 -27.38 10.57 -36.23
N ASN A 105 -27.17 10.29 -34.96
CA ASN A 105 -25.86 10.44 -34.26
C ASN A 105 -25.58 9.23 -33.37
N LEU A 106 -25.46 8.05 -34.00
CA LEU A 106 -24.92 6.88 -33.29
C LEU A 106 -23.47 7.18 -32.93
N ASP A 107 -23.19 7.25 -31.62
CA ASP A 107 -21.84 7.11 -31.14
C ASP A 107 -21.33 5.75 -31.65
N THR A 108 -20.43 5.77 -32.62
CA THR A 108 -19.98 4.60 -33.37
C THR A 108 -19.44 3.47 -32.48
N THR A 109 -19.09 3.79 -31.24
CA THR A 109 -18.56 2.84 -30.29
C THR A 109 -19.63 1.86 -29.75
N TYR A 110 -20.88 2.32 -29.55
CA TYR A 110 -21.95 1.51 -28.94
C TYR A 110 -23.14 1.32 -29.88
N GLY A 111 -23.08 1.91 -31.08
CA GLY A 111 -24.19 1.94 -32.06
C GLY A 111 -24.59 0.56 -32.60
N ASP A 112 -23.62 -0.34 -32.74
CA ASP A 112 -23.82 -1.68 -33.33
C ASP A 112 -24.40 -2.70 -32.34
N PHE A 113 -24.49 -2.38 -31.04
CA PHE A 113 -25.02 -3.29 -30.04
C PHE A 113 -26.54 -3.33 -30.04
N SER A 114 -27.11 -4.51 -29.88
CA SER A 114 -28.57 -4.65 -29.68
C SER A 114 -28.99 -4.10 -28.31
N ASN A 115 -30.27 -3.81 -28.09
CA ASN A 115 -30.78 -3.32 -26.81
C ASN A 115 -30.45 -4.28 -25.64
N ASP A 116 -30.55 -5.59 -25.88
CA ASP A 116 -30.19 -6.61 -24.87
C ASP A 116 -28.70 -6.62 -24.56
N GLN A 117 -27.87 -6.37 -25.57
CA GLN A 117 -26.40 -6.26 -25.35
C GLN A 117 -26.06 -4.98 -24.57
N LEU A 118 -26.73 -3.86 -24.86
CA LEU A 118 -26.57 -2.62 -24.10
C LEU A 118 -26.93 -2.80 -22.62
N ILE A 119 -28.05 -3.49 -22.33
CA ILE A 119 -28.48 -3.77 -20.96
C ILE A 119 -27.48 -4.71 -20.26
N ARG A 120 -27.01 -5.77 -20.96
CA ARG A 120 -26.00 -6.67 -20.39
C ARG A 120 -24.67 -5.94 -20.11
N GLY A 121 -24.21 -5.11 -21.04
CA GLY A 121 -23.02 -4.27 -20.87
C GLY A 121 -23.13 -3.33 -19.67
N GLN A 122 -24.27 -2.66 -19.50
CA GLN A 122 -24.53 -1.83 -18.31
C GLN A 122 -24.40 -2.62 -17.01
N LYS A 123 -25.07 -3.76 -16.91
CA LYS A 123 -25.04 -4.60 -15.69
C LYS A 123 -23.65 -5.12 -15.39
N PHE A 124 -22.90 -5.52 -16.43
CA PHE A 124 -21.53 -6.01 -16.28
C PHE A 124 -20.60 -4.91 -15.72
N HIS A 125 -20.60 -3.75 -16.36
CA HIS A 125 -19.73 -2.66 -15.93
C HIS A 125 -20.17 -2.02 -14.61
N GLN A 126 -21.48 -2.00 -14.32
CA GLN A 126 -21.99 -1.58 -13.02
C GLN A 126 -21.46 -2.47 -11.90
N ARG A 127 -21.58 -3.80 -12.07
CA ARG A 127 -21.07 -4.76 -11.09
C ARG A 127 -19.56 -4.60 -10.85
N ASN A 128 -18.78 -4.50 -11.92
CA ASN A 128 -17.33 -4.35 -11.82
C ASN A 128 -16.92 -3.02 -11.18
N ARG A 129 -17.63 -1.95 -11.48
CA ARG A 129 -17.46 -0.64 -10.82
C ARG A 129 -17.72 -0.74 -9.31
N ASP A 130 -18.84 -1.34 -8.94
CA ASP A 130 -19.24 -1.46 -7.52
C ASP A 130 -18.28 -2.36 -6.75
N LEU A 131 -17.79 -3.46 -7.38
CA LEU A 131 -16.73 -4.30 -6.82
C LEU A 131 -15.41 -3.53 -6.66
N SER A 132 -15.02 -2.72 -7.64
CA SER A 132 -13.81 -1.90 -7.55
C SER A 132 -13.88 -0.89 -6.40
N ALA A 133 -15.04 -0.27 -6.20
CA ALA A 133 -15.28 0.64 -5.08
C ALA A 133 -15.17 -0.11 -3.73
N LEU A 134 -15.77 -1.28 -3.63
CA LEU A 134 -15.74 -2.11 -2.41
C LEU A 134 -14.32 -2.57 -2.09
N ILE A 135 -13.55 -3.03 -3.09
CA ILE A 135 -12.15 -3.44 -2.91
C ILE A 135 -11.29 -2.23 -2.47
N THR A 136 -11.47 -1.07 -3.09
CA THR A 136 -10.72 0.14 -2.72
C THR A 136 -11.02 0.57 -1.27
N ALA A 137 -12.29 0.52 -0.87
CA ALA A 137 -12.69 0.77 0.52
C ALA A 137 -12.09 -0.27 1.48
N GLY A 138 -12.05 -1.55 1.07
CA GLY A 138 -11.42 -2.62 1.84
C GLY A 138 -9.92 -2.38 2.04
N ILE A 139 -9.19 -2.00 1.00
CA ILE A 139 -7.76 -1.65 1.09
C ILE A 139 -7.55 -0.45 2.05
N TYR A 140 -8.42 0.54 1.98
CA TYR A 140 -8.37 1.69 2.88
C TYR A 140 -8.58 1.30 4.35
N ILE A 141 -9.57 0.46 4.64
CA ILE A 141 -9.82 -0.05 6.00
C ILE A 141 -8.62 -0.88 6.49
N LEU A 142 -8.11 -1.79 5.65
CA LEU A 142 -6.94 -2.59 5.98
C LEU A 142 -5.70 -1.73 6.28
N ASN A 143 -5.51 -0.64 5.56
CA ASN A 143 -4.42 0.30 5.83
C ASN A 143 -4.52 0.94 7.23
N ILE A 144 -5.73 1.27 7.70
CA ILE A 144 -5.95 1.82 9.05
C ILE A 144 -5.65 0.75 10.11
N VAL A 145 -6.17 -0.47 9.90
CA VAL A 145 -5.95 -1.60 10.82
C VAL A 145 -4.46 -1.96 10.89
N ASP A 146 -3.76 -2.04 9.75
CA ASP A 146 -2.34 -2.34 9.69
C ASP A 146 -1.52 -1.30 10.46
N ALA A 147 -1.82 -0.01 10.31
CA ALA A 147 -1.13 1.05 11.05
C ALA A 147 -1.34 0.93 12.57
N ASN A 148 -2.55 0.57 13.01
CA ASN A 148 -2.86 0.34 14.42
C ASN A 148 -2.10 -0.86 14.98
N VAL A 149 -2.16 -2.00 14.28
CA VAL A 149 -1.48 -3.25 14.69
C VAL A 149 0.03 -3.06 14.75
N ASP A 150 0.62 -2.41 13.73
CA ASP A 150 2.06 -2.12 13.71
C ASP A 150 2.49 -1.27 14.91
N ALA A 151 1.70 -0.26 15.27
CA ALA A 151 1.99 0.59 16.42
C ALA A 151 1.87 -0.16 17.76
N HIS A 152 0.92 -1.09 17.87
CA HIS A 152 0.83 -2.00 19.03
C HIS A 152 2.06 -2.91 19.11
N LEU A 153 2.44 -3.54 18.01
CA LEU A 153 3.60 -4.44 17.99
C LEU A 153 4.91 -3.72 18.31
N MET A 154 5.04 -2.45 17.95
CA MET A 154 6.22 -1.64 18.30
C MET A 154 6.34 -1.35 19.81
N GLN A 155 5.26 -1.47 20.57
CA GLN A 155 5.27 -1.30 22.02
C GLN A 155 5.73 -2.56 22.76
N PHE A 156 5.62 -3.72 22.12
CA PHE A 156 6.14 -4.97 22.68
C PHE A 156 7.63 -5.11 22.37
N ASN A 157 8.44 -4.61 23.29
CA ASN A 157 9.91 -4.73 23.20
C ASN A 157 10.29 -6.16 23.60
N VAL A 158 10.20 -7.11 22.67
CA VAL A 158 10.58 -8.52 22.92
C VAL A 158 12.11 -8.71 22.83
N ASN A 159 12.86 -7.66 22.48
CA ASN A 159 14.21 -7.83 21.94
C ASN A 159 15.36 -7.48 22.89
N ASP A 160 15.10 -6.90 24.07
CA ASP A 160 16.20 -6.45 24.92
C ASP A 160 16.79 -7.58 25.79
N ASN A 161 16.03 -8.67 25.97
CA ASN A 161 16.45 -9.77 26.84
C ASN A 161 16.92 -11.03 26.10
N LEU A 162 16.71 -11.11 24.77
CA LEU A 162 17.09 -12.29 23.99
C LEU A 162 18.11 -11.93 22.92
N THR A 163 19.34 -12.36 23.09
CA THR A 163 20.43 -12.13 22.13
C THR A 163 20.87 -13.45 21.52
N LEU A 164 20.86 -13.54 20.19
CA LEU A 164 21.34 -14.69 19.46
C LEU A 164 22.71 -14.33 18.85
N ARG A 165 23.75 -15.00 19.27
CA ARG A 165 25.13 -14.76 18.81
C ARG A 165 25.70 -16.04 18.20
N PRO A 166 26.44 -15.97 17.09
CA PRO A 166 27.27 -17.10 16.69
C PRO A 166 28.34 -17.33 17.73
N ASP A 167 28.46 -18.57 18.19
CA ASP A 167 29.46 -19.00 19.15
C ASP A 167 30.51 -19.86 18.45
N LEU A 168 31.75 -19.43 18.56
CA LEU A 168 32.93 -20.13 18.01
C LEU A 168 33.78 -20.55 19.18
N ASN A 169 33.59 -21.78 19.67
CA ASN A 169 34.39 -22.33 20.73
C ASN A 169 35.45 -23.26 20.16
N GLN A 170 36.70 -22.99 20.50
CA GLN A 170 37.81 -23.92 20.23
C GLN A 170 37.91 -24.89 21.37
N ASN A 171 37.79 -26.17 21.06
CA ASN A 171 37.99 -27.23 22.05
C ASN A 171 39.49 -27.33 22.44
N GLU A 172 39.80 -27.13 23.70
CA GLU A 172 41.18 -27.12 24.19
C GLU A 172 41.86 -28.49 24.08
N ILE A 173 41.09 -29.59 23.94
CA ILE A 173 41.62 -30.96 23.87
C ILE A 173 41.99 -31.36 22.43
N ASP A 174 41.10 -31.02 21.44
CA ASP A 174 41.26 -31.47 20.07
C ASP A 174 41.62 -30.35 19.08
N TYR A 175 41.77 -29.10 19.53
CA TYR A 175 42.03 -27.90 18.73
C TYR A 175 41.04 -27.68 17.57
N ARG A 176 39.88 -28.33 17.61
CA ARG A 176 38.83 -28.18 16.59
C ARG A 176 37.89 -27.05 16.96
N TYR A 177 37.48 -26.31 15.94
CA TYR A 177 36.46 -25.27 16.10
C TYR A 177 35.07 -25.90 16.09
N ASN A 178 34.34 -25.70 17.15
CA ASN A 178 32.91 -26.02 17.22
C ASN A 178 32.11 -24.77 16.86
N TYR A 179 31.25 -24.90 15.85
CA TYR A 179 30.36 -23.85 15.45
C TYR A 179 29.02 -24.05 16.15
N GLY A 180 28.59 -23.06 16.90
CA GLY A 180 27.35 -23.06 17.66
C GLY A 180 26.60 -21.76 17.53
N VAL A 181 25.38 -21.74 18.08
CA VAL A 181 24.58 -20.55 18.25
C VAL A 181 24.26 -20.44 19.75
N ALA A 182 24.75 -19.39 20.39
CA ALA A 182 24.43 -19.09 21.77
C ALA A 182 23.19 -18.23 21.86
N LEU A 183 22.21 -18.67 22.64
CA LEU A 183 21.00 -17.93 22.97
C LEU A 183 21.19 -17.42 24.41
N THR A 184 21.37 -16.10 24.53
CA THR A 184 21.54 -15.47 25.85
C THR A 184 20.24 -14.76 26.21
N PHE A 185 19.69 -15.13 27.37
CA PHE A 185 18.54 -14.48 27.96
C PHE A 185 18.98 -13.77 29.24
N ASN A 186 18.80 -12.43 29.27
CA ASN A 186 19.05 -11.64 30.48
C ASN A 186 17.73 -11.47 31.23
N PHE A 187 17.76 -11.89 32.51
CA PHE A 187 16.61 -11.77 33.42
C PHE A 187 16.55 -10.38 34.07
#